data_f6e11e1cc4381d00b6c633712874f84e
#
_entry.id   f6e11e1cc4381d00b6c633712874f84e
#
_cell.length_a   1.000
_cell.length_b   1.000
_cell.length_c   1.000
_cell.angle_alpha   90.00
_cell.angle_beta   90.00
_cell.angle_gamma   90.00
#
_symmetry.space_group_name_H-M   'P 1'
#
loop_
_entity.id
_entity.type
_entity.pdbx_description
1 polymer ?
#
loop_
_entity_poly.entity_id
_entity_poly.type
_entity_poly.pdbx_seq_one_letter_code
_entity_poly.pdbx_strand_id
1 'polypeptide(L)'
;STDPISFDGMRRAGATTIWENWPNATWDRSHNHPMFGAVAAYLFDYILGIREEEGKAGYSDIVIAPVLVDGLNTVSGKRCVPAGEITVSYEKKNGHADFVIDIPENLNAVFRFGEQEIILDAGENSVTVTV
;
A
#
# COMPACT_ATOMS: atom_id res chain seq x y z
N SER A 1 -9.81 10.36 -10.54
CA SER A 1 -11.20 10.61 -10.97
C SER A 1 -11.48 12.12 -10.95
N THR A 2 -12.11 12.66 -11.99
CA THR A 2 -12.57 14.07 -11.99
C THR A 2 -13.94 14.24 -11.33
N ASP A 3 -14.54 13.16 -10.86
CA ASP A 3 -15.83 13.17 -10.18
C ASP A 3 -15.72 13.95 -8.85
N PRO A 4 -16.64 14.90 -8.57
CA PRO A 4 -16.71 15.55 -7.26
C PRO A 4 -16.98 14.56 -6.12
N ILE A 5 -17.65 13.44 -6.38
CA ILE A 5 -17.87 12.33 -5.43
C ILE A 5 -16.62 11.42 -5.41
N SER A 6 -15.51 11.95 -4.91
CA SER A 6 -14.25 11.24 -4.81
C SER A 6 -13.30 11.94 -3.83
N PHE A 7 -12.28 11.22 -3.36
CA PHE A 7 -11.20 11.84 -2.56
C PHE A 7 -10.47 12.96 -3.33
N ASP A 8 -10.30 12.81 -4.64
CA ASP A 8 -9.75 13.89 -5.48
C ASP A 8 -10.71 15.08 -5.58
N GLY A 9 -12.02 14.84 -5.57
CA GLY A 9 -13.03 15.89 -5.45
C GLY A 9 -12.89 16.68 -4.16
N MET A 10 -12.71 16.03 -3.01
CA MET A 10 -12.42 16.69 -1.73
C MET A 10 -11.13 17.52 -1.81
N ARG A 11 -10.04 16.95 -2.32
CA ARG A 11 -8.76 17.65 -2.50
C ARG A 11 -8.89 18.91 -3.34
N ARG A 12 -9.61 18.85 -4.46
CA ARG A 12 -9.88 20.00 -5.34
C ARG A 12 -10.77 21.05 -4.68
N ALA A 13 -11.64 20.64 -3.76
CA ALA A 13 -12.45 21.55 -2.95
C ALA A 13 -11.67 22.18 -1.77
N GLY A 14 -10.36 21.91 -1.65
CA GLY A 14 -9.49 22.48 -0.64
C GLY A 14 -9.36 21.67 0.64
N ALA A 15 -9.77 20.39 0.64
CA ALA A 15 -9.62 19.52 1.81
C ALA A 15 -8.14 19.30 2.14
N THR A 16 -7.78 19.48 3.40
CA THR A 16 -6.49 19.11 4.00
C THR A 16 -6.60 17.87 4.90
N THR A 17 -7.82 17.41 5.12
CA THR A 17 -8.19 16.25 5.91
C THR A 17 -9.27 15.47 5.16
N ILE A 18 -9.64 14.31 5.65
CA ILE A 18 -10.77 13.55 5.09
C ILE A 18 -12.08 14.13 5.67
N TRP A 19 -12.97 14.55 4.78
CA TRP A 19 -14.29 15.06 5.13
C TRP A 19 -15.30 13.92 5.29
N GLU A 20 -16.30 14.13 6.16
CA GLU A 20 -17.42 13.20 6.33
C GLU A 20 -18.31 13.12 5.09
N ASN A 21 -18.49 14.25 4.41
CA ASN A 21 -19.33 14.37 3.21
C ASN A 21 -18.50 14.71 1.97
N TRP A 22 -18.99 14.32 0.82
CA TRP A 22 -18.47 14.76 -0.47
C TRP A 22 -18.75 16.26 -0.69
N PRO A 23 -17.94 16.97 -1.49
CA PRO A 23 -18.07 18.42 -1.70
C PRO A 23 -19.44 18.90 -2.22
N ASN A 24 -20.22 18.00 -2.83
CA ASN A 24 -21.57 18.30 -3.35
C ASN A 24 -22.71 18.02 -2.37
N ALA A 25 -22.41 17.66 -1.13
CA ALA A 25 -23.45 17.45 -0.12
C ALA A 25 -24.20 18.76 0.20
N THR A 26 -25.49 18.64 0.47
CA THR A 26 -26.37 19.78 0.75
C THR A 26 -26.26 20.31 2.17
N TRP A 27 -25.53 19.62 3.02
CA TRP A 27 -25.27 20.03 4.40
C TRP A 27 -23.77 19.89 4.72
N ASP A 28 -23.27 20.79 5.55
CA ASP A 28 -21.91 20.71 6.06
C ASP A 28 -21.84 19.76 7.27
N ARG A 29 -20.73 19.02 7.33
CA ARG A 29 -20.43 18.05 8.37
C ARG A 29 -18.96 18.16 8.79
N SER A 30 -18.46 17.18 9.54
CA SER A 30 -17.07 17.15 9.98
C SER A 30 -16.09 17.20 8.80
N HIS A 31 -15.17 18.15 8.84
CA HIS A 31 -14.03 18.23 7.91
C HIS A 31 -12.78 17.48 8.41
N ASN A 32 -12.89 16.74 9.50
CA ASN A 32 -11.84 15.85 10.01
C ASN A 32 -12.47 14.53 10.46
N HIS A 33 -12.76 13.66 9.49
CA HIS A 33 -13.50 12.43 9.72
C HIS A 33 -12.72 11.21 9.24
N PRO A 34 -11.85 10.63 10.10
CA PRO A 34 -10.90 9.59 9.71
C PRO A 34 -11.54 8.24 9.32
N MET A 35 -12.85 8.07 9.50
CA MET A 35 -13.57 6.84 9.17
C MET A 35 -13.31 6.36 7.73
N PHE A 36 -13.19 7.26 6.77
CA PHE A 36 -12.86 6.93 5.39
C PHE A 36 -11.35 6.70 5.15
N GLY A 37 -10.53 6.84 6.18
CA GLY A 37 -9.08 6.60 6.12
C GLY A 37 -8.71 5.12 5.94
N ALA A 38 -9.65 4.20 6.15
CA ALA A 38 -9.45 2.76 5.94
C ALA A 38 -8.97 2.42 4.51
N VAL A 39 -9.28 3.26 3.51
CA VAL A 39 -8.75 3.09 2.14
C VAL A 39 -7.22 3.17 2.11
N ALA A 40 -6.62 3.99 2.98
CA ALA A 40 -5.16 4.06 3.06
C ALA A 40 -4.57 2.74 3.57
N ALA A 41 -5.16 2.14 4.61
CA ALA A 41 -4.76 0.81 5.08
C ALA A 41 -4.83 -0.22 3.95
N TYR A 42 -5.93 -0.23 3.18
CA TYR A 42 -6.07 -1.12 2.02
C TYR A 42 -4.93 -0.94 1.00
N LEU A 43 -4.53 0.29 0.69
CA LEU A 43 -3.44 0.55 -0.25
C LEU A 43 -2.11 -0.02 0.25
N PHE A 44 -1.80 0.11 1.54
CA PHE A 44 -0.59 -0.43 2.12
C PHE A 44 -0.64 -1.95 2.29
N ASP A 45 -1.75 -2.47 2.82
CA ASP A 45 -1.84 -3.87 3.20
C ASP A 45 -2.06 -4.78 1.99
N TYR A 46 -2.71 -4.29 0.92
CA TYR A 46 -3.04 -5.11 -0.25
C TYR A 46 -2.35 -4.65 -1.53
N ILE A 47 -2.38 -3.37 -1.88
CA ILE A 47 -1.76 -2.92 -3.14
C ILE A 47 -0.24 -2.97 -3.08
N LEU A 48 0.37 -2.48 -2.00
CA LEU A 48 1.80 -2.67 -1.71
C LEU A 48 2.08 -4.05 -1.11
N GLY A 49 1.09 -4.63 -0.41
CA GLY A 49 1.17 -5.93 0.22
C GLY A 49 1.96 -5.96 1.52
N ILE A 50 2.25 -4.81 2.15
CA ILE A 50 3.07 -4.73 3.37
C ILE A 50 2.21 -5.04 4.59
N ARG A 51 2.33 -6.23 5.13
CA ARG A 51 1.54 -6.70 6.29
C ARG A 51 2.41 -7.35 7.36
N GLU A 52 1.92 -7.35 8.60
CA GLU A 52 2.47 -8.25 9.63
C GLU A 52 2.17 -9.72 9.30
N GLU A 53 3.08 -10.60 9.66
CA GLU A 53 2.83 -12.05 9.62
C GLU A 53 1.71 -12.40 10.60
N GLU A 54 0.81 -13.30 10.21
CA GLU A 54 -0.33 -13.69 11.04
C GLU A 54 0.13 -14.27 12.38
N GLY A 55 -0.48 -13.80 13.46
CA GLY A 55 -0.13 -14.19 14.83
C GLY A 55 1.12 -13.52 15.40
N LYS A 56 1.75 -12.62 14.66
CA LYS A 56 2.86 -11.77 15.11
C LYS A 56 2.35 -10.37 15.40
N ALA A 57 3.14 -9.58 16.13
CA ALA A 57 2.81 -8.21 16.47
C ALA A 57 4.07 -7.34 16.48
N GLY A 58 3.88 -6.01 16.32
CA GLY A 58 4.96 -5.04 16.44
C GLY A 58 5.84 -4.92 15.20
N TYR A 59 5.41 -5.45 14.07
CA TYR A 59 6.15 -5.43 12.80
C TYR A 59 7.56 -6.04 12.91
N SER A 60 7.70 -7.13 13.68
CA SER A 60 8.96 -7.89 13.76
C SER A 60 9.13 -8.88 12.61
N ASP A 61 8.00 -9.35 12.07
CA ASP A 61 7.94 -10.31 10.98
C ASP A 61 6.92 -9.80 9.95
N ILE A 62 7.37 -9.60 8.73
CA ILE A 62 6.62 -8.94 7.65
C ILE A 62 6.39 -9.89 6.50
N VAL A 63 5.20 -9.81 5.94
CA VAL A 63 4.85 -10.42 4.65
C VAL A 63 4.67 -9.32 3.61
N ILE A 64 5.38 -9.43 2.49
CA ILE A 64 5.14 -8.64 1.29
C ILE A 64 4.32 -9.50 0.33
N ALA A 65 3.01 -9.28 0.30
CA ALA A 65 2.07 -10.07 -0.51
C ALA A 65 1.11 -9.15 -1.28
N PRO A 66 1.58 -8.52 -2.37
CA PRO A 66 0.80 -7.56 -3.14
C PRO A 66 -0.33 -8.22 -3.93
N VAL A 67 -1.43 -7.49 -4.07
CA VAL A 67 -2.51 -7.82 -5.01
C VAL A 67 -2.32 -6.96 -6.26
N LEU A 68 -2.05 -7.62 -7.39
CA LEU A 68 -1.87 -6.93 -8.66
C LEU A 68 -3.24 -6.61 -9.28
N VAL A 69 -3.55 -5.33 -9.37
CA VAL A 69 -4.83 -4.82 -9.91
C VAL A 69 -4.69 -4.53 -11.39
N ASP A 70 -5.71 -4.89 -12.19
CA ASP A 70 -5.74 -4.57 -13.61
C ASP A 70 -5.79 -3.05 -13.84
N GLY A 71 -5.05 -2.60 -14.85
CA GLY A 71 -4.92 -1.18 -15.17
C GLY A 71 -3.96 -0.40 -14.25
N LEU A 72 -3.45 -1.02 -13.18
CA LEU A 72 -2.43 -0.44 -12.31
C LEU A 72 -1.08 -1.09 -12.64
N ASN A 73 -0.30 -0.47 -13.51
CA ASN A 73 0.92 -1.06 -14.06
C ASN A 73 2.18 -0.71 -13.27
N THR A 74 2.15 0.40 -12.56
CA THR A 74 3.29 0.85 -11.74
C THR A 74 2.79 1.28 -10.38
N VAL A 75 3.40 0.77 -9.33
CA VAL A 75 3.10 1.13 -7.94
C VAL A 75 4.41 1.33 -7.20
N SER A 76 4.44 2.31 -6.33
CA SER A 76 5.52 2.47 -5.36
C SER A 76 4.98 3.08 -4.06
N GLY A 77 5.57 2.68 -2.96
CA GLY A 77 5.23 3.25 -1.66
C GLY A 77 6.15 2.74 -0.58
N LYS A 78 6.01 3.35 0.60
CA LYS A 78 6.85 3.07 1.74
C LYS A 78 6.05 3.09 3.03
N ARG A 79 6.43 2.22 3.97
CA ARG A 79 5.83 2.11 5.28
C ARG A 79 6.90 2.21 6.35
N CYS A 80 6.75 3.15 7.28
CA CYS A 80 7.61 3.22 8.45
C CYS A 80 7.14 2.22 9.50
N VAL A 81 8.06 1.40 9.98
CA VAL A 81 7.89 0.44 11.07
C VAL A 81 8.95 0.68 12.15
N PRO A 82 8.86 0.09 13.34
CA PRO A 82 9.85 0.31 14.39
C PRO A 82 11.29 0.00 13.97
N ALA A 83 11.52 -0.98 13.08
CA ALA A 83 12.83 -1.35 12.56
C ALA A 83 13.39 -0.39 11.50
N GLY A 84 12.57 0.48 10.91
CA GLY A 84 12.97 1.39 9.84
C GLY A 84 11.90 1.60 8.80
N GLU A 85 12.28 1.91 7.56
CA GLU A 85 11.38 2.12 6.44
C GLU A 85 11.43 0.92 5.49
N ILE A 86 10.27 0.34 5.20
CA ILE A 86 10.09 -0.67 4.16
C ILE A 86 9.66 0.05 2.88
N THR A 87 10.35 -0.19 1.78
CA THR A 87 9.96 0.32 0.46
C THR A 87 9.57 -0.83 -0.44
N VAL A 88 8.45 -0.69 -1.14
CA VAL A 88 7.99 -1.63 -2.16
C VAL A 88 7.66 -0.85 -3.42
N SER A 89 8.20 -1.29 -4.54
CA SER A 89 7.79 -0.84 -5.87
C SER A 89 7.66 -2.01 -6.82
N TYR A 90 6.76 -1.89 -7.80
CA TYR A 90 6.70 -2.85 -8.90
C TYR A 90 6.25 -2.19 -10.21
N GLU A 91 6.67 -2.82 -11.31
CA GLU A 91 6.21 -2.52 -12.67
C GLU A 91 5.68 -3.81 -13.33
N LYS A 92 4.45 -3.74 -13.87
CA LYS A 92 3.88 -4.83 -14.67
C LYS A 92 4.17 -4.59 -16.15
N LYS A 93 4.77 -5.57 -16.82
CA LYS A 93 5.12 -5.49 -18.23
C LYS A 93 5.26 -6.88 -18.86
N ASN A 94 4.68 -7.05 -20.03
CA ASN A 94 4.85 -8.28 -20.84
C ASN A 94 4.50 -9.58 -20.11
N GLY A 95 3.47 -9.59 -19.25
CA GLY A 95 3.06 -10.79 -18.50
C GLY A 95 3.92 -11.08 -17.28
N HIS A 96 4.73 -10.12 -16.83
CA HIS A 96 5.52 -10.20 -15.60
C HIS A 96 5.28 -8.97 -14.73
N ALA A 97 5.59 -9.12 -13.45
CA ALA A 97 5.73 -8.00 -12.53
C ALA A 97 7.12 -8.06 -11.88
N ASP A 98 7.87 -6.99 -12.06
CA ASP A 98 9.21 -6.82 -11.50
C ASP A 98 9.11 -5.97 -10.23
N PHE A 99 9.51 -6.53 -9.11
CA PHE A 99 9.51 -5.91 -7.79
C PHE A 99 10.90 -5.47 -7.39
N VAL A 100 10.99 -4.29 -6.78
CA VAL A 100 12.15 -3.84 -6.00
C VAL A 100 11.64 -3.55 -4.60
N ILE A 101 12.22 -4.23 -3.62
CA ILE A 101 11.80 -4.24 -2.22
C ILE A 101 13.01 -3.95 -1.34
N ASP A 102 12.95 -2.90 -0.53
CA ASP A 102 14.00 -2.58 0.43
C ASP A 102 13.51 -2.85 1.85
N ILE A 103 14.26 -3.68 2.57
CA ILE A 103 13.94 -4.17 3.92
C ILE A 103 14.97 -3.63 4.90
N PRO A 104 14.56 -2.95 6.00
CA PRO A 104 15.48 -2.47 7.01
C PRO A 104 16.18 -3.62 7.76
N GLU A 105 17.34 -3.34 8.33
CA GLU A 105 18.07 -4.28 9.18
C GLU A 105 17.22 -4.73 10.38
N ASN A 106 17.44 -5.96 10.83
CA ASN A 106 16.74 -6.58 11.99
C ASN A 106 15.23 -6.78 11.80
N LEU A 107 14.76 -6.88 10.56
CA LEU A 107 13.39 -7.21 10.22
C LEU A 107 13.34 -8.53 9.45
N ASN A 108 12.56 -9.50 9.92
CA ASN A 108 12.28 -10.70 9.14
C ASN A 108 11.22 -10.39 8.09
N ALA A 109 11.50 -10.70 6.83
CA ALA A 109 10.56 -10.43 5.77
C ALA A 109 10.50 -11.59 4.76
N VAL A 110 9.28 -11.89 4.28
CA VAL A 110 9.05 -12.85 3.20
C VAL A 110 8.21 -12.22 2.11
N PHE A 111 8.52 -12.52 0.86
CA PHE A 111 7.67 -12.20 -0.28
C PHE A 111 6.80 -13.41 -0.60
N ARG A 112 5.48 -13.19 -0.78
CA ARG A 112 4.53 -14.23 -1.19
C ARG A 112 3.72 -13.80 -2.40
N PHE A 113 3.70 -14.65 -3.43
CA PHE A 113 2.86 -14.45 -4.61
C PHE A 113 2.39 -15.81 -5.16
N GLY A 114 1.08 -16.07 -5.11
CA GLY A 114 0.53 -17.40 -5.39
C GLY A 114 1.10 -18.45 -4.44
N GLU A 115 1.73 -19.48 -4.97
CA GLU A 115 2.42 -20.53 -4.19
C GLU A 115 3.90 -20.20 -3.93
N GLN A 116 4.40 -19.12 -4.49
CA GLN A 116 5.81 -18.72 -4.34
C GLN A 116 6.03 -18.01 -3.00
N GLU A 117 7.06 -18.45 -2.28
CA GLU A 117 7.55 -17.80 -1.07
C GLU A 117 9.05 -17.59 -1.17
N ILE A 118 9.53 -16.38 -0.92
CA ILE A 118 10.93 -15.99 -0.98
C ILE A 118 11.28 -15.25 0.31
N ILE A 119 12.30 -15.69 1.02
CA ILE A 119 12.87 -14.93 2.14
C ILE A 119 13.59 -13.71 1.58
N LEU A 120 13.32 -12.54 2.14
CA LEU A 120 13.94 -11.30 1.75
C LEU A 120 15.10 -10.98 2.72
N ASP A 121 16.21 -10.59 2.16
CA ASP A 121 17.38 -10.11 2.93
C ASP A 121 17.20 -8.63 3.33
N ALA A 122 17.94 -8.18 4.33
CA ALA A 122 18.04 -6.75 4.62
C ALA A 122 18.69 -6.02 3.42
N GLY A 123 18.18 -4.82 3.13
CA GLY A 123 18.53 -4.04 1.96
C GLY A 123 17.66 -4.35 0.75
N GLU A 124 18.16 -4.03 -0.45
CA GLU A 124 17.42 -4.11 -1.70
C GLU A 124 17.32 -5.55 -2.22
N ASN A 125 16.11 -5.99 -2.48
CA ASN A 125 15.75 -7.27 -3.08
C ASN A 125 15.04 -7.05 -4.42
N SER A 126 15.35 -7.87 -5.42
CA SER A 126 14.67 -7.87 -6.72
C SER A 126 13.95 -9.21 -6.92
N VAL A 127 12.65 -9.15 -7.20
CA VAL A 127 11.81 -10.34 -7.42
C VAL A 127 10.99 -10.14 -8.69
N THR A 128 10.96 -11.14 -9.57
CA THR A 128 10.10 -11.16 -10.76
C THR A 128 9.09 -12.29 -10.64
N VAL A 129 7.81 -11.99 -10.90
CA VAL A 129 6.73 -12.98 -10.95
C VAL A 129 6.01 -12.95 -12.29
N THR A 130 5.46 -14.09 -12.72
CA THR A 130 4.56 -14.18 -13.89
C THR A 130 3.14 -13.80 -13.47
N VAL A 131 2.44 -13.00 -14.29
CA VAL A 131 1.10 -12.45 -14.03
C VAL A 131 0.14 -12.74 -15.17
#